data_f9d2d3244f8305391577fa0d796a00c8
#
_entry.id   f9d2d3244f8305391577fa0d796a00c8
#
_cell.length_a   1.000
_cell.length_b   1.000
_cell.length_c   1.000
_cell.angle_alpha   90.00
_cell.angle_beta   90.00
_cell.angle_gamma   90.00
#
_symmetry.space_group_name_H-M   'P 1'
#
loop_
_entity.id
_entity.type
_entity.pdbx_description
1 polymer ?
#
loop_
_entity_poly.entity_id
_entity_poly.type
_entity_poly.pdbx_seq_one_letter_code
_entity_poly.pdbx_strand_id
1 'polypeptide(L)'
;MNITLDMYQTIAVAVIVLMAGAFLKKRISFLQKFCIPAPVIGGLLFAILTLVLYMTGVAVIDFDDTLKEVCMVFFFTSVGFQANLKVLKSGGKSLIVFLFLVIMLIVMQNFSAIGLANLIGLDSLTGMTTGSIPMVGGHGTAGAFGPVLEDFGVQGATTVCTAAATFGLIAGSLMGGPVGNRLIKKHNLIATIKTEDDSLLVEEEEKHERHFSMYAPAVFQLIIAVGLGTVVSDLLSLTGMTFPIYIGAMIVAAIMRNIGEYTGKITIHMGEINDLGGICLSLFLGIAMITLKLWQLADLALPLIILLAGQVVLMFLFSYFVVFNIMGRDYDAAVLAAGTFGFGMGATPNAMANMQAICEKYAPSVKAYLIVPIVGSLFADFLNSLTITFFINCI
;
A
#
# COMPACT_ATOMS: atom_id res chain seq x y z
N MET A 1 -34.42 8.04 8.29
CA MET A 1 -33.88 9.11 9.17
C MET A 1 -32.50 9.44 8.67
N ASN A 2 -32.16 10.73 8.44
CA ASN A 2 -30.78 11.12 8.07
C ASN A 2 -30.07 11.57 9.34
N ILE A 3 -28.90 10.98 9.59
CA ILE A 3 -28.05 11.27 10.75
C ILE A 3 -26.75 11.85 10.18
N THR A 4 -26.43 13.09 10.50
CA THR A 4 -25.18 13.75 10.14
C THR A 4 -24.25 13.77 11.34
N LEU A 5 -23.02 13.26 11.19
CA LEU A 5 -21.99 13.28 12.22
C LEU A 5 -20.95 14.36 11.87
N ASP A 6 -20.62 15.21 12.84
CA ASP A 6 -19.53 16.17 12.70
C ASP A 6 -18.16 15.47 12.72
N MET A 7 -17.08 16.23 12.48
CA MET A 7 -15.73 15.68 12.41
C MET A 7 -15.27 14.99 13.70
N TYR A 8 -15.71 15.47 14.88
CA TYR A 8 -15.33 14.87 16.17
C TYR A 8 -16.08 13.57 16.42
N GLN A 9 -17.36 13.53 16.07
CA GLN A 9 -18.21 12.34 16.16
C GLN A 9 -17.73 11.28 15.18
N THR A 10 -17.40 11.67 13.95
CA THR A 10 -16.89 10.78 12.90
C THR A 10 -15.59 10.10 13.33
N ILE A 11 -14.61 10.86 13.84
CA ILE A 11 -13.34 10.25 14.29
C ILE A 11 -13.54 9.37 15.53
N ALA A 12 -14.45 9.73 16.44
CA ALA A 12 -14.76 8.91 17.61
C ALA A 12 -15.36 7.57 17.20
N VAL A 13 -16.32 7.55 16.27
CA VAL A 13 -16.89 6.32 15.71
C VAL A 13 -15.81 5.50 15.01
N ALA A 14 -14.96 6.12 14.19
CA ALA A 14 -13.87 5.44 13.51
C ALA A 14 -12.89 4.77 14.49
N VAL A 15 -12.54 5.43 15.60
CA VAL A 15 -11.67 4.86 16.64
C VAL A 15 -12.34 3.68 17.35
N ILE A 16 -13.63 3.77 17.69
CA ILE A 16 -14.37 2.65 18.30
C ILE A 16 -14.38 1.44 17.36
N VAL A 17 -14.66 1.67 16.08
CA VAL A 17 -14.69 0.64 15.04
C VAL A 17 -13.30 0.03 14.84
N LEU A 18 -12.23 0.83 14.85
CA LEU A 18 -10.84 0.38 14.79
C LEU A 18 -10.49 -0.50 16.00
N MET A 19 -10.88 -0.10 17.22
CA MET A 19 -10.66 -0.89 18.43
C MET A 19 -11.39 -2.23 18.37
N ALA A 20 -12.62 -2.26 17.88
CA ALA A 20 -13.38 -3.49 17.65
C ALA A 20 -12.67 -4.39 16.64
N GLY A 21 -12.18 -3.83 15.53
CA GLY A 21 -11.40 -4.56 14.54
C GLY A 21 -10.08 -5.14 15.09
N ALA A 22 -9.37 -4.36 15.92
CA ALA A 22 -8.15 -4.82 16.61
C ALA A 22 -8.43 -5.97 17.58
N PHE A 23 -9.54 -5.89 18.33
CA PHE A 23 -9.99 -6.97 19.20
C PHE A 23 -10.29 -8.26 18.41
N LEU A 24 -11.05 -8.16 17.32
CA LEU A 24 -11.38 -9.31 16.48
C LEU A 24 -10.14 -9.91 15.81
N LYS A 25 -9.21 -9.08 15.33
CA LYS A 25 -7.95 -9.53 14.75
C LYS A 25 -7.17 -10.41 15.75
N LYS A 26 -7.13 -10.05 17.04
CA LYS A 26 -6.47 -10.84 18.09
C LYS A 26 -7.14 -12.19 18.36
N ARG A 27 -8.43 -12.35 18.04
CA ARG A 27 -9.22 -13.56 18.30
C ARG A 27 -9.33 -14.51 17.11
N ILE A 28 -9.21 -14.01 15.90
CA ILE A 28 -9.44 -14.78 14.68
C ILE A 28 -8.12 -14.97 13.92
N SER A 29 -7.56 -16.19 13.98
CA SER A 29 -6.30 -16.55 13.35
C SER A 29 -6.27 -16.30 11.83
N PHE A 30 -7.41 -16.45 11.14
CA PHE A 30 -7.54 -16.14 9.72
C PHE A 30 -7.17 -14.69 9.41
N LEU A 31 -7.68 -13.72 10.21
CA LEU A 31 -7.43 -12.30 10.03
C LEU A 31 -5.96 -11.93 10.28
N GLN A 32 -5.31 -12.63 11.24
CA GLN A 32 -3.88 -12.48 11.51
C GLN A 32 -3.04 -13.03 10.36
N LYS A 33 -3.36 -14.24 9.90
CA LYS A 33 -2.63 -14.97 8.84
C LYS A 33 -2.56 -14.17 7.54
N PHE A 34 -3.63 -13.46 7.18
CA PHE A 34 -3.69 -12.65 5.97
C PHE A 34 -3.31 -11.19 6.20
N CYS A 35 -2.78 -10.84 7.37
CA CYS A 35 -2.32 -9.50 7.73
C CYS A 35 -3.36 -8.38 7.51
N ILE A 36 -4.66 -8.71 7.56
CA ILE A 36 -5.74 -7.74 7.31
C ILE A 36 -5.66 -6.62 8.37
N PRO A 37 -5.64 -5.33 7.95
CA PRO A 37 -5.58 -4.21 8.87
C PRO A 37 -6.80 -4.14 9.80
N ALA A 38 -6.58 -3.77 11.07
CA ALA A 38 -7.67 -3.64 12.05
C ALA A 38 -8.77 -2.66 11.60
N PRO A 39 -8.46 -1.48 11.01
CA PRO A 39 -9.48 -0.56 10.48
C PRO A 39 -10.39 -1.23 9.45
N VAL A 40 -9.84 -2.08 8.59
CA VAL A 40 -10.61 -2.79 7.54
C VAL A 40 -11.57 -3.79 8.15
N ILE A 41 -11.12 -4.57 9.17
CA ILE A 41 -11.97 -5.55 9.85
C ILE A 41 -13.15 -4.87 10.54
N GLY A 42 -12.88 -3.87 11.37
CA GLY A 42 -13.92 -3.13 12.07
C GLY A 42 -14.83 -2.36 11.12
N GLY A 43 -14.22 -1.68 10.15
CA GLY A 43 -14.94 -0.87 9.17
C GLY A 43 -15.86 -1.67 8.27
N LEU A 44 -15.46 -2.88 7.84
CA LEU A 44 -16.33 -3.76 7.06
C LEU A 44 -17.56 -4.20 7.86
N LEU A 45 -17.40 -4.53 9.15
CA LEU A 45 -18.55 -4.84 10.02
C LEU A 45 -19.48 -3.63 10.16
N PHE A 46 -18.92 -2.43 10.32
CA PHE A 46 -19.69 -1.22 10.39
C PHE A 46 -20.38 -0.90 9.04
N ALA A 47 -19.69 -1.10 7.92
CA ALA A 47 -20.26 -0.93 6.58
C ALA A 47 -21.41 -1.92 6.30
N ILE A 48 -21.34 -3.14 6.83
CA ILE A 48 -22.47 -4.09 6.79
C ILE A 48 -23.65 -3.55 7.63
N LEU A 49 -23.38 -3.00 8.80
CA LEU A 49 -24.41 -2.39 9.63
C LEU A 49 -25.10 -1.23 8.89
N THR A 50 -24.33 -0.31 8.29
CA THR A 50 -24.88 0.81 7.50
C THR A 50 -25.63 0.34 6.27
N LEU A 51 -25.20 -0.75 5.62
CA LEU A 51 -25.91 -1.39 4.52
C LEU A 51 -27.30 -1.88 4.98
N VAL A 52 -27.38 -2.56 6.12
CA VAL A 52 -28.67 -3.03 6.68
C VAL A 52 -29.59 -1.84 7.01
N LEU A 53 -29.08 -0.79 7.63
CA LEU A 53 -29.83 0.42 7.95
C LEU A 53 -30.35 1.11 6.67
N TYR A 54 -29.54 1.17 5.63
CA TYR A 54 -29.90 1.70 4.31
C TYR A 54 -31.01 0.86 3.64
N MET A 55 -30.81 -0.47 3.55
CA MET A 55 -31.75 -1.37 2.90
C MET A 55 -33.11 -1.45 3.60
N THR A 56 -33.12 -1.30 4.93
CA THR A 56 -34.36 -1.28 5.72
C THR A 56 -35.03 0.10 5.75
N GLY A 57 -34.39 1.14 5.19
CA GLY A 57 -34.94 2.51 5.21
C GLY A 57 -34.93 3.17 6.58
N VAL A 58 -34.30 2.58 7.60
CA VAL A 58 -34.27 3.07 8.98
C VAL A 58 -33.43 4.34 9.10
N ALA A 59 -32.19 4.32 8.61
CA ALA A 59 -31.28 5.46 8.67
C ALA A 59 -30.26 5.48 7.54
N VAL A 60 -29.86 6.69 7.15
CA VAL A 60 -28.67 6.98 6.34
C VAL A 60 -27.76 7.85 7.21
N ILE A 61 -26.47 7.47 7.29
CA ILE A 61 -25.49 8.19 8.10
C ILE A 61 -24.53 8.90 7.15
N ASP A 62 -24.42 10.21 7.31
CA ASP A 62 -23.45 11.04 6.61
C ASP A 62 -22.34 11.45 7.58
N PHE A 63 -21.09 11.35 7.13
CA PHE A 63 -19.90 11.58 7.92
C PHE A 63 -19.12 12.79 7.39
N ASP A 64 -18.52 13.55 8.31
CA ASP A 64 -17.58 14.62 7.96
C ASP A 64 -16.20 14.04 7.62
N ASP A 65 -15.70 14.31 6.42
CA ASP A 65 -14.46 13.77 5.87
C ASP A 65 -13.22 14.63 6.16
N THR A 66 -13.35 15.78 6.83
CA THR A 66 -12.24 16.74 7.04
C THR A 66 -11.02 16.09 7.69
N LEU A 67 -11.21 15.34 8.78
CA LEU A 67 -10.08 14.67 9.46
C LEU A 67 -9.54 13.47 8.68
N LYS A 68 -10.34 12.84 7.81
CA LYS A 68 -9.87 11.80 6.89
C LYS A 68 -8.81 12.39 5.96
N GLU A 69 -9.09 13.54 5.35
CA GLU A 69 -8.16 14.21 4.43
C GLU A 69 -6.87 14.64 5.13
N VAL A 70 -6.98 15.26 6.31
CA VAL A 70 -5.81 15.66 7.11
C VAL A 70 -4.93 14.45 7.42
N CYS A 71 -5.50 13.37 7.96
CA CYS A 71 -4.76 12.16 8.29
C CYS A 71 -4.12 11.51 7.04
N MET A 72 -4.81 11.52 5.90
CA MET A 72 -4.30 11.04 4.63
C MET A 72 -3.06 11.82 4.18
N VAL A 73 -3.11 13.15 4.20
CA VAL A 73 -1.98 13.99 3.79
C VAL A 73 -0.78 13.77 4.70
N PHE A 74 -0.96 13.68 6.02
CA PHE A 74 0.13 13.39 6.96
C PHE A 74 0.73 12.00 6.73
N PHE A 75 -0.10 10.98 6.47
CA PHE A 75 0.38 9.65 6.15
C PHE A 75 1.24 9.64 4.88
N PHE A 76 0.76 10.19 3.76
CA PHE A 76 1.53 10.21 2.51
C PHE A 76 2.79 11.10 2.62
N THR A 77 2.75 12.14 3.43
CA THR A 77 3.95 12.93 3.74
C THR A 77 5.00 12.07 4.45
N SER A 78 4.60 11.23 5.41
CA SER A 78 5.52 10.30 6.06
C SER A 78 6.11 9.27 5.09
N VAL A 79 5.32 8.81 4.11
CA VAL A 79 5.81 7.95 3.00
C VAL A 79 6.87 8.70 2.16
N GLY A 80 6.68 9.99 1.89
CA GLY A 80 7.69 10.81 1.21
C GLY A 80 9.03 10.83 1.93
N PHE A 81 9.03 10.97 3.26
CA PHE A 81 10.26 10.90 4.08
C PHE A 81 10.98 9.55 4.02
N GLN A 82 10.30 8.46 3.65
CA GLN A 82 10.94 7.15 3.49
C GLN A 82 11.82 7.08 2.23
N ALA A 83 11.59 7.90 1.21
CA ALA A 83 12.32 7.88 -0.06
C ALA A 83 13.78 8.38 0.08
N ASN A 84 14.70 7.49 0.48
CA ASN A 84 16.11 7.78 0.75
C ASN A 84 17.01 7.27 -0.38
N LEU A 85 17.57 8.20 -1.18
CA LEU A 85 18.46 7.89 -2.30
C LEU A 85 19.82 7.33 -1.87
N LYS A 86 20.28 7.63 -0.64
CA LYS A 86 21.53 7.08 -0.10
C LYS A 86 21.39 5.58 0.15
N VAL A 87 20.26 5.16 0.74
CA VAL A 87 19.93 3.74 0.93
C VAL A 87 19.78 3.03 -0.40
N LEU A 88 19.16 3.67 -1.40
CA LEU A 88 19.04 3.11 -2.74
C LEU A 88 20.41 2.85 -3.39
N LYS A 89 21.34 3.79 -3.24
CA LYS A 89 22.71 3.65 -3.78
C LYS A 89 23.52 2.58 -3.04
N SER A 90 23.37 2.44 -1.74
CA SER A 90 24.09 1.45 -0.93
C SER A 90 23.61 0.01 -1.18
N GLY A 91 22.34 -0.18 -1.57
CA GLY A 91 21.75 -1.50 -1.84
C GLY A 91 22.26 -2.20 -3.12
N GLY A 92 23.14 -1.56 -3.88
CA GLY A 92 23.82 -2.13 -5.03
C GLY A 92 22.93 -2.42 -6.24
N LYS A 93 23.50 -3.10 -7.24
CA LYS A 93 22.84 -3.36 -8.54
C LYS A 93 21.53 -4.16 -8.40
N SER A 94 21.49 -5.13 -7.51
CA SER A 94 20.30 -5.98 -7.32
C SER A 94 19.09 -5.20 -6.83
N LEU A 95 19.27 -4.24 -5.93
CA LEU A 95 18.21 -3.39 -5.42
C LEU A 95 17.66 -2.46 -6.51
N ILE A 96 18.54 -1.84 -7.31
CA ILE A 96 18.13 -0.97 -8.43
C ILE A 96 17.35 -1.77 -9.49
N VAL A 97 17.82 -2.97 -9.83
CA VAL A 97 17.11 -3.85 -10.79
C VAL A 97 15.75 -4.24 -10.24
N PHE A 98 15.66 -4.59 -8.95
CA PHE A 98 14.40 -4.96 -8.34
C PHE A 98 13.43 -3.77 -8.26
N LEU A 99 13.92 -2.57 -7.95
CA LEU A 99 13.11 -1.34 -7.99
C LEU A 99 12.54 -1.09 -9.40
N PHE A 100 13.36 -1.27 -10.44
CA PHE A 100 12.89 -1.15 -11.83
C PHE A 100 11.80 -2.19 -12.15
N LEU A 101 11.94 -3.43 -11.67
CA LEU A 101 10.91 -4.46 -11.82
C LEU A 101 9.61 -4.07 -11.11
N VAL A 102 9.68 -3.43 -9.95
CA VAL A 102 8.50 -2.95 -9.23
C VAL A 102 7.79 -1.83 -9.99
N ILE A 103 8.53 -0.87 -10.55
CA ILE A 103 7.95 0.17 -11.44
C ILE A 103 7.26 -0.48 -12.64
N MET A 104 7.92 -1.45 -13.27
CA MET A 104 7.36 -2.18 -14.39
C MET A 104 6.07 -2.92 -14.00
N LEU A 105 6.04 -3.54 -12.82
CA LEU A 105 4.85 -4.20 -12.28
C LEU A 105 3.68 -3.21 -12.12
N ILE A 106 3.93 -2.06 -11.48
CA ILE A 106 2.93 -1.00 -11.26
C ILE A 106 2.31 -0.56 -12.60
N VAL A 107 3.15 -0.29 -13.59
CA VAL A 107 2.71 0.10 -14.94
C VAL A 107 1.90 -1.03 -15.61
N MET A 108 2.37 -2.27 -15.54
CA MET A 108 1.66 -3.42 -16.12
C MET A 108 0.32 -3.70 -15.43
N GLN A 109 0.21 -3.51 -14.12
CA GLN A 109 -1.06 -3.67 -13.40
C GLN A 109 -2.10 -2.65 -13.88
N ASN A 110 -1.71 -1.39 -14.08
CA ASN A 110 -2.63 -0.37 -14.57
C ASN A 110 -3.03 -0.65 -16.03
N PHE A 111 -2.08 -0.93 -16.91
CA PHE A 111 -2.42 -1.28 -18.30
C PHE A 111 -3.30 -2.52 -18.42
N SER A 112 -3.03 -3.56 -17.63
CA SER A 112 -3.85 -4.78 -17.66
C SER A 112 -5.26 -4.53 -17.12
N ALA A 113 -5.39 -3.71 -16.07
CA ALA A 113 -6.69 -3.36 -15.49
C ALA A 113 -7.52 -2.55 -16.49
N ILE A 114 -6.92 -1.52 -17.11
CA ILE A 114 -7.56 -0.70 -18.15
C ILE A 114 -7.94 -1.55 -19.37
N GLY A 115 -7.00 -2.37 -19.86
CA GLY A 115 -7.23 -3.22 -21.02
C GLY A 115 -8.35 -4.24 -20.80
N LEU A 116 -8.38 -4.89 -19.64
CA LEU A 116 -9.44 -5.84 -19.28
C LEU A 116 -10.79 -5.11 -19.07
N ALA A 117 -10.81 -3.94 -18.46
CA ALA A 117 -12.02 -3.15 -18.28
C ALA A 117 -12.64 -2.79 -19.65
N ASN A 118 -11.83 -2.27 -20.56
CA ASN A 118 -12.27 -1.91 -21.90
C ASN A 118 -12.78 -3.14 -22.70
N LEU A 119 -12.15 -4.31 -22.53
CA LEU A 119 -12.59 -5.55 -23.17
C LEU A 119 -13.99 -6.03 -22.72
N ILE A 120 -14.36 -5.72 -21.46
CA ILE A 120 -15.68 -6.07 -20.91
C ILE A 120 -16.68 -4.90 -20.96
N GLY A 121 -16.33 -3.80 -21.67
CA GLY A 121 -17.21 -2.66 -21.89
C GLY A 121 -17.29 -1.68 -20.71
N LEU A 122 -16.31 -1.72 -19.78
CA LEU A 122 -16.19 -0.73 -18.71
C LEU A 122 -15.25 0.41 -19.12
N ASP A 123 -15.42 1.56 -18.48
CA ASP A 123 -14.54 2.70 -18.62
C ASP A 123 -13.12 2.42 -18.10
N SER A 124 -12.12 3.07 -18.69
CA SER A 124 -10.71 2.93 -18.33
C SER A 124 -10.42 3.27 -16.87
N LEU A 125 -11.01 4.37 -16.36
CA LEU A 125 -10.84 4.78 -14.95
C LEU A 125 -11.47 3.77 -13.99
N THR A 126 -12.59 3.14 -14.38
CA THR A 126 -13.17 2.01 -13.62
C THR A 126 -12.19 0.84 -13.56
N GLY A 127 -11.46 0.56 -14.65
CA GLY A 127 -10.40 -0.44 -14.64
C GLY A 127 -9.32 -0.16 -13.59
N MET A 128 -8.90 1.08 -13.44
CA MET A 128 -7.87 1.47 -12.47
C MET A 128 -8.22 1.14 -11.02
N THR A 129 -9.51 0.99 -10.69
CA THR A 129 -9.96 0.57 -9.35
C THR A 129 -9.45 -0.82 -8.95
N THR A 130 -8.97 -1.62 -9.90
CA THR A 130 -8.38 -2.94 -9.69
C THR A 130 -6.92 -3.05 -10.11
N GLY A 131 -6.33 -1.95 -10.59
CA GLY A 131 -4.92 -1.84 -10.97
C GLY A 131 -3.97 -1.71 -9.79
N SER A 132 -2.89 -0.97 -9.97
CA SER A 132 -1.87 -0.78 -8.94
C SER A 132 -2.39 -0.01 -7.71
N ILE A 133 -3.51 0.74 -7.83
CA ILE A 133 -4.15 1.44 -6.72
C ILE A 133 -4.37 0.48 -5.53
N PRO A 134 -5.20 -0.59 -5.66
CA PRO A 134 -5.41 -1.54 -4.59
C PRO A 134 -4.33 -2.63 -4.51
N MET A 135 -3.66 -2.98 -5.62
CA MET A 135 -2.75 -4.13 -5.65
C MET A 135 -1.42 -3.82 -4.95
N VAL A 136 -0.61 -2.92 -5.48
CA VAL A 136 0.65 -2.49 -4.85
C VAL A 136 0.39 -1.52 -3.71
N GLY A 137 -0.51 -0.55 -3.90
CA GLY A 137 -0.79 0.49 -2.91
C GLY A 137 -1.68 0.06 -1.74
N GLY A 138 -2.36 -1.08 -1.86
CA GLY A 138 -3.20 -1.63 -0.81
C GLY A 138 -4.33 -0.69 -0.37
N HIS A 139 -4.77 -0.83 0.89
CA HIS A 139 -5.90 -0.05 1.42
C HIS A 139 -5.58 1.46 1.56
N GLY A 140 -4.32 1.81 1.82
CA GLY A 140 -3.90 3.22 1.94
C GLY A 140 -4.12 3.98 0.65
N THR A 141 -3.56 3.47 -0.44
CA THR A 141 -3.71 4.08 -1.77
C THR A 141 -5.14 3.95 -2.30
N ALA A 142 -5.83 2.83 -2.01
CA ALA A 142 -7.25 2.64 -2.34
C ALA A 142 -8.14 3.73 -1.71
N GLY A 143 -7.93 4.01 -0.42
CA GLY A 143 -8.68 5.05 0.30
C GLY A 143 -8.36 6.47 -0.16
N ALA A 144 -7.13 6.71 -0.66
CA ALA A 144 -6.71 8.01 -1.15
C ALA A 144 -7.16 8.30 -2.59
N PHE A 145 -6.98 7.34 -3.49
CA PHE A 145 -7.32 7.52 -4.91
C PHE A 145 -8.75 7.13 -5.26
N GLY A 146 -9.43 6.34 -4.40
CA GLY A 146 -10.85 6.02 -4.59
C GLY A 146 -11.72 7.27 -4.73
N PRO A 147 -11.69 8.22 -3.76
CA PRO A 147 -12.41 9.49 -3.88
C PRO A 147 -12.01 10.30 -5.11
N VAL A 148 -10.72 10.34 -5.46
CA VAL A 148 -10.24 11.02 -6.68
C VAL A 148 -10.89 10.44 -7.94
N LEU A 149 -10.99 9.10 -8.04
CA LEU A 149 -11.69 8.46 -9.16
C LEU A 149 -13.20 8.74 -9.14
N GLU A 150 -13.80 8.90 -7.95
CA GLU A 150 -15.21 9.30 -7.81
C GLU A 150 -15.44 10.71 -8.32
N ASP A 151 -14.51 11.65 -8.07
CA ASP A 151 -14.53 13.00 -8.62
C ASP A 151 -14.43 13.03 -10.15
N PHE A 152 -13.74 12.05 -10.74
CA PHE A 152 -13.71 11.81 -12.19
C PHE A 152 -14.93 11.02 -12.73
N GLY A 153 -15.93 10.74 -11.88
CA GLY A 153 -17.21 10.13 -12.27
C GLY A 153 -17.31 8.62 -12.11
N VAL A 154 -16.31 7.95 -11.55
CA VAL A 154 -16.36 6.49 -11.30
C VAL A 154 -17.14 6.21 -10.01
N GLN A 155 -18.40 5.85 -10.15
CA GLN A 155 -19.28 5.59 -9.00
C GLN A 155 -18.78 4.42 -8.14
N GLY A 156 -18.68 4.66 -6.81
CA GLY A 156 -18.28 3.65 -5.84
C GLY A 156 -16.83 3.20 -5.94
N ALA A 157 -15.95 3.99 -6.59
CA ALA A 157 -14.54 3.66 -6.77
C ALA A 157 -13.83 3.37 -5.46
N THR A 158 -14.09 4.14 -4.39
CA THR A 158 -13.52 3.92 -3.05
C THR A 158 -13.87 2.53 -2.52
N THR A 159 -15.13 2.11 -2.68
CA THR A 159 -15.61 0.81 -2.22
C THR A 159 -15.02 -0.33 -3.03
N VAL A 160 -14.95 -0.18 -4.37
CA VAL A 160 -14.35 -1.16 -5.28
C VAL A 160 -12.84 -1.31 -5.01
N CYS A 161 -12.09 -0.22 -4.92
CA CYS A 161 -10.67 -0.23 -4.60
C CYS A 161 -10.38 -0.93 -3.26
N THR A 162 -11.20 -0.67 -2.23
CA THR A 162 -11.06 -1.30 -0.92
C THR A 162 -11.33 -2.79 -0.94
N ALA A 163 -12.37 -3.22 -1.65
CA ALA A 163 -12.68 -4.63 -1.85
C ALA A 163 -11.56 -5.34 -2.62
N ALA A 164 -11.05 -4.70 -3.67
CA ALA A 164 -9.92 -5.19 -4.45
C ALA A 164 -8.64 -5.31 -3.61
N ALA A 165 -8.33 -4.32 -2.75
CA ALA A 165 -7.18 -4.39 -1.84
C ALA A 165 -7.30 -5.54 -0.83
N THR A 166 -8.50 -5.78 -0.29
CA THR A 166 -8.75 -6.92 0.61
C THR A 166 -8.55 -8.25 -0.11
N PHE A 167 -9.08 -8.38 -1.32
CA PHE A 167 -8.85 -9.55 -2.16
C PHE A 167 -7.35 -9.73 -2.45
N GLY A 168 -6.64 -8.67 -2.78
CA GLY A 168 -5.21 -8.68 -3.06
C GLY A 168 -4.40 -9.21 -1.89
N LEU A 169 -4.67 -8.75 -0.64
CA LEU A 169 -4.02 -9.26 0.57
C LEU A 169 -4.17 -10.78 0.72
N ILE A 170 -5.37 -11.28 0.51
CA ILE A 170 -5.67 -12.73 0.62
C ILE A 170 -4.96 -13.50 -0.50
N ALA A 171 -5.13 -13.09 -1.75
CA ALA A 171 -4.53 -13.75 -2.90
C ALA A 171 -2.99 -13.72 -2.86
N GLY A 172 -2.40 -12.57 -2.52
CA GLY A 172 -0.96 -12.39 -2.37
C GLY A 172 -0.35 -13.31 -1.32
N SER A 173 -1.03 -13.45 -0.16
CA SER A 173 -0.58 -14.35 0.91
C SER A 173 -0.72 -15.83 0.56
N LEU A 174 -1.76 -16.19 -0.20
CA LEU A 174 -1.99 -17.59 -0.58
C LEU A 174 -1.03 -18.07 -1.67
N MET A 175 -0.62 -17.21 -2.59
CA MET A 175 0.11 -17.62 -3.79
C MET A 175 1.62 -17.48 -3.70
N GLY A 176 2.14 -16.55 -2.92
CA GLY A 176 3.58 -16.28 -2.87
C GLY A 176 4.41 -17.48 -2.45
N GLY A 177 4.06 -18.10 -1.33
CA GLY A 177 4.73 -19.31 -0.83
C GLY A 177 4.72 -20.48 -1.82
N PRO A 178 3.55 -20.91 -2.36
CA PRO A 178 3.47 -21.94 -3.38
C PRO A 178 4.28 -21.65 -4.64
N VAL A 179 4.29 -20.41 -5.13
CA VAL A 179 5.07 -20.03 -6.32
C VAL A 179 6.56 -20.16 -6.09
N GLY A 180 7.08 -19.62 -4.99
CA GLY A 180 8.49 -19.76 -4.64
C GLY A 180 8.89 -21.23 -4.44
N ASN A 181 8.07 -22.00 -3.71
CA ASN A 181 8.32 -23.44 -3.54
C ASN A 181 8.34 -24.22 -4.85
N ARG A 182 7.46 -23.87 -5.81
CA ARG A 182 7.42 -24.47 -7.15
C ARG A 182 8.69 -24.14 -7.94
N LEU A 183 9.18 -22.91 -7.89
CA LEU A 183 10.41 -22.48 -8.53
C LEU A 183 11.62 -23.26 -7.99
N ILE A 184 11.74 -23.35 -6.64
CA ILE A 184 12.83 -24.06 -5.98
C ILE A 184 12.88 -25.53 -6.38
N LYS A 185 11.73 -26.21 -6.35
CA LYS A 185 11.65 -27.64 -6.72
C LYS A 185 11.90 -27.88 -8.20
N LYS A 186 11.30 -27.06 -9.08
CA LYS A 186 11.40 -27.26 -10.54
C LYS A 186 12.82 -27.07 -11.05
N HIS A 187 13.57 -26.14 -10.46
CA HIS A 187 14.90 -25.79 -10.89
C HIS A 187 16.02 -26.34 -10.00
N ASN A 188 15.69 -27.19 -8.98
CA ASN A 188 16.63 -27.80 -8.04
C ASN A 188 17.54 -26.75 -7.35
N LEU A 189 16.97 -25.60 -6.93
CA LEU A 189 17.72 -24.43 -6.47
C LEU A 189 18.39 -24.61 -5.11
N ILE A 190 18.13 -25.70 -4.40
CA ILE A 190 18.77 -26.00 -3.09
C ILE A 190 20.30 -26.02 -3.22
N ALA A 191 20.83 -26.49 -4.34
CA ALA A 191 22.25 -26.49 -4.61
C ALA A 191 22.86 -25.09 -4.85
N THR A 192 22.04 -24.07 -5.06
CA THR A 192 22.46 -22.68 -5.26
C THR A 192 22.41 -21.83 -3.99
N ILE A 193 22.02 -22.44 -2.85
CA ILE A 193 22.00 -21.77 -1.55
C ILE A 193 23.44 -21.40 -1.20
N LYS A 194 23.69 -20.10 -1.10
CA LYS A 194 24.97 -19.59 -0.60
C LYS A 194 24.90 -19.62 0.92
N THR A 195 25.86 -20.25 1.56
CA THR A 195 26.12 -20.08 2.99
C THR A 195 26.71 -18.68 3.18
N GLU A 196 25.86 -17.66 3.19
CA GLU A 196 26.26 -16.31 3.57
C GLU A 196 26.32 -16.27 5.10
N ASP A 197 27.32 -15.55 5.62
CA ASP A 197 27.57 -15.39 7.03
C ASP A 197 26.31 -14.80 7.70
N ASP A 198 25.70 -15.52 8.62
CA ASP A 198 24.49 -15.09 9.39
C ASP A 198 24.71 -13.77 10.15
N SER A 199 25.95 -13.31 10.25
CA SER A 199 26.32 -12.04 10.88
C SER A 199 25.71 -10.81 10.21
N LEU A 200 25.32 -10.90 8.91
CA LEU A 200 24.66 -9.80 8.18
C LEU A 200 23.14 -9.69 8.46
N LEU A 201 22.54 -10.70 9.09
CA LEU A 201 21.14 -10.66 9.52
C LEU A 201 20.94 -9.94 10.86
N VAL A 202 22.03 -9.68 11.58
CA VAL A 202 22.05 -9.01 12.88
C VAL A 202 22.63 -7.60 12.73
N GLU A 203 22.15 -6.79 11.80
CA GLU A 203 21.94 -5.40 12.15
C GLU A 203 20.69 -5.41 13.03
N GLU A 204 20.89 -5.62 14.35
CA GLU A 204 19.92 -5.16 15.34
C GLU A 204 19.52 -3.77 14.89
N GLU A 205 18.22 -3.57 14.54
CA GLU A 205 17.65 -2.22 14.59
C GLU A 205 18.16 -1.67 15.92
N GLU A 206 19.15 -0.75 15.86
CA GLU A 206 19.56 -0.03 17.04
C GLU A 206 18.26 0.39 17.68
N LYS A 207 17.97 -0.11 18.91
CA LYS A 207 16.75 0.23 19.60
C LYS A 207 16.78 1.73 19.77
N HIS A 208 16.22 2.42 18.78
CA HIS A 208 16.10 3.87 18.80
C HIS A 208 15.25 4.19 20.01
N GLU A 209 15.89 4.68 21.08
CA GLU A 209 15.19 5.11 22.28
C GLU A 209 14.32 6.29 21.89
N ARG A 210 13.01 6.04 21.83
CA ARG A 210 12.00 7.04 21.48
C ARG A 210 11.77 7.94 22.66
N HIS A 211 12.26 9.17 22.59
CA HIS A 211 12.02 10.17 23.59
C HIS A 211 10.89 11.12 23.16
N PHE A 212 10.02 11.48 24.10
CA PHE A 212 8.92 12.43 23.83
C PHE A 212 9.40 13.73 23.16
N SER A 213 10.61 14.20 23.53
CA SER A 213 11.23 15.39 22.95
C SER A 213 11.50 15.31 21.43
N MET A 214 11.52 14.11 20.85
CA MET A 214 11.77 13.91 19.41
C MET A 214 10.48 13.98 18.57
N TYR A 215 9.31 13.81 19.20
CA TYR A 215 8.03 13.88 18.49
C TYR A 215 7.68 15.30 18.05
N ALA A 216 8.00 16.34 18.84
CA ALA A 216 7.71 17.72 18.46
C ALA A 216 8.46 18.14 17.18
N PRO A 217 9.80 17.93 17.05
CA PRO A 217 10.51 18.17 15.79
C PRO A 217 9.96 17.35 14.62
N ALA A 218 9.59 16.09 14.83
CA ALA A 218 8.99 15.22 13.79
C ALA A 218 7.66 15.78 13.27
N VAL A 219 6.77 16.19 14.18
CA VAL A 219 5.50 16.86 13.83
C VAL A 219 5.75 18.14 13.05
N PHE A 220 6.73 18.98 13.48
CA PHE A 220 7.04 20.21 12.77
C PHE A 220 7.61 19.95 11.37
N GLN A 221 8.42 18.92 11.20
CA GLN A 221 8.91 18.50 9.88
C GLN A 221 7.79 18.06 8.97
N LEU A 222 6.82 17.27 9.47
CA LEU A 222 5.62 16.88 8.73
C LEU A 222 4.77 18.10 8.34
N ILE A 223 4.49 19.01 9.29
CA ILE A 223 3.69 20.21 9.02
C ILE A 223 4.36 21.10 7.97
N ILE A 224 5.69 21.31 8.07
CA ILE A 224 6.44 22.09 7.08
C ILE A 224 6.36 21.42 5.70
N ALA A 225 6.55 20.10 5.64
CA ALA A 225 6.47 19.36 4.38
C ALA A 225 5.06 19.42 3.76
N VAL A 226 4.00 19.36 4.57
CA VAL A 226 2.61 19.55 4.12
C VAL A 226 2.41 20.96 3.58
N GLY A 227 2.77 21.99 4.36
CA GLY A 227 2.56 23.38 3.98
C GLY A 227 3.32 23.79 2.70
N LEU A 228 4.58 23.38 2.56
CA LEU A 228 5.33 23.59 1.32
C LEU A 228 4.79 22.70 0.18
N GLY A 229 4.29 21.53 0.53
CA GLY A 229 3.72 20.59 -0.44
C GLY A 229 2.46 21.09 -1.11
N THR A 230 1.61 21.84 -0.42
CA THR A 230 0.43 22.47 -1.07
C THR A 230 0.87 23.42 -2.18
N VAL A 231 1.89 24.24 -1.93
CA VAL A 231 2.46 25.14 -2.95
C VAL A 231 3.02 24.35 -4.14
N VAL A 232 3.69 23.23 -3.87
CA VAL A 232 4.21 22.36 -4.93
C VAL A 232 3.07 21.73 -5.74
N SER A 233 2.00 21.26 -5.09
CA SER A 233 0.81 20.74 -5.80
C SER A 233 0.14 21.81 -6.66
N ASP A 234 0.03 23.04 -6.18
CA ASP A 234 -0.51 24.16 -6.94
C ASP A 234 0.36 24.46 -8.16
N LEU A 235 1.69 24.48 -8.02
CA LEU A 235 2.62 24.67 -9.13
C LEU A 235 2.54 23.52 -10.16
N LEU A 236 2.41 22.29 -9.71
CA LEU A 236 2.23 21.13 -10.59
C LEU A 236 0.90 21.21 -11.35
N SER A 237 -0.16 21.69 -10.72
CA SER A 237 -1.47 21.86 -11.36
C SER A 237 -1.48 22.90 -12.48
N LEU A 238 -0.50 23.83 -12.51
CA LEU A 238 -0.30 24.75 -13.66
C LEU A 238 0.07 24.02 -14.97
N THR A 239 0.49 22.76 -14.88
CA THR A 239 0.75 21.94 -16.08
C THR A 239 -0.54 21.46 -16.77
N GLY A 240 -1.71 21.76 -16.21
CA GLY A 240 -3.01 21.27 -16.69
C GLY A 240 -3.37 19.87 -16.20
N MET A 241 -2.51 19.24 -15.40
CA MET A 241 -2.75 17.95 -14.77
C MET A 241 -3.29 18.11 -13.34
N THR A 242 -4.19 17.23 -12.91
CA THR A 242 -4.72 17.24 -11.56
C THR A 242 -3.79 16.49 -10.62
N PHE A 243 -3.25 17.17 -9.61
CA PHE A 243 -2.41 16.61 -8.58
C PHE A 243 -3.09 16.71 -7.21
N PRO A 244 -3.41 15.60 -6.54
CA PRO A 244 -3.85 15.62 -5.15
C PRO A 244 -2.81 16.30 -4.24
N ILE A 245 -3.26 17.00 -3.20
CA ILE A 245 -2.42 17.79 -2.28
C ILE A 245 -1.28 16.95 -1.67
N TYR A 246 -1.54 15.69 -1.35
CA TYR A 246 -0.54 14.82 -0.75
C TYR A 246 0.63 14.48 -1.68
N ILE A 247 0.48 14.59 -3.01
CA ILE A 247 1.59 14.37 -3.96
C ILE A 247 2.68 15.41 -3.77
N GLY A 248 2.32 16.70 -3.70
CA GLY A 248 3.28 17.77 -3.43
C GLY A 248 3.95 17.61 -2.06
N ALA A 249 3.16 17.29 -1.02
CA ALA A 249 3.68 17.05 0.32
C ALA A 249 4.66 15.88 0.37
N MET A 250 4.36 14.79 -0.34
CA MET A 250 5.22 13.61 -0.48
C MET A 250 6.55 13.96 -1.20
N ILE A 251 6.50 14.76 -2.26
CA ILE A 251 7.70 15.22 -2.99
C ILE A 251 8.57 16.10 -2.09
N VAL A 252 7.99 17.07 -1.40
CA VAL A 252 8.73 17.95 -0.48
C VAL A 252 9.37 17.15 0.64
N ALA A 253 8.66 16.20 1.23
CA ALA A 253 9.19 15.31 2.26
C ALA A 253 10.39 14.48 1.75
N ALA A 254 10.30 13.94 0.53
CA ALA A 254 11.42 13.23 -0.11
C ALA A 254 12.63 14.14 -0.33
N ILE A 255 12.42 15.39 -0.75
CA ILE A 255 13.48 16.39 -0.91
C ILE A 255 14.11 16.70 0.45
N MET A 256 13.31 17.00 1.49
CA MET A 256 13.79 17.27 2.84
C MET A 256 14.62 16.12 3.39
N ARG A 257 14.15 14.87 3.21
CA ARG A 257 14.87 13.65 3.62
C ARG A 257 16.25 13.60 2.98
N ASN A 258 16.33 13.77 1.68
CA ASN A 258 17.57 13.62 0.95
C ASN A 258 18.54 14.79 1.23
N ILE A 259 18.05 16.03 1.37
CA ILE A 259 18.86 17.16 1.81
C ILE A 259 19.45 16.92 3.20
N GLY A 260 18.64 16.44 4.17
CA GLY A 260 19.10 16.08 5.50
C GLY A 260 20.24 15.07 5.47
N GLU A 261 20.05 13.96 4.72
CA GLU A 261 21.05 12.90 4.59
C GLU A 261 22.36 13.33 3.91
N TYR A 262 22.28 14.19 2.87
CA TYR A 262 23.48 14.64 2.16
C TYR A 262 24.22 15.76 2.88
N THR A 263 23.52 16.66 3.57
CA THR A 263 24.14 17.81 4.22
C THR A 263 24.55 17.54 5.67
N GLY A 264 23.88 16.60 6.34
CA GLY A 264 24.05 16.33 7.77
C GLY A 264 23.62 17.50 8.69
N LYS A 265 23.02 18.57 8.12
CA LYS A 265 22.62 19.78 8.87
C LYS A 265 21.22 19.68 9.46
N ILE A 266 20.37 18.84 8.91
CA ILE A 266 18.98 18.64 9.32
C ILE A 266 18.84 17.20 9.78
N THR A 267 18.56 17.00 11.05
CA THR A 267 18.25 15.68 11.60
C THR A 267 16.79 15.34 11.29
N ILE A 268 16.55 14.25 10.57
CA ILE A 268 15.22 13.75 10.28
C ILE A 268 14.88 12.63 11.26
N HIS A 269 13.83 12.84 12.05
CA HIS A 269 13.40 11.92 13.11
C HIS A 269 12.50 10.80 12.52
N MET A 270 13.10 9.87 11.75
CA MET A 270 12.36 8.87 10.97
C MET A 270 11.52 7.93 11.82
N GLY A 271 11.99 7.54 13.02
CA GLY A 271 11.23 6.67 13.92
C GLY A 271 9.88 7.30 14.30
N GLU A 272 9.94 8.55 14.74
CA GLU A 272 8.78 9.33 15.18
C GLU A 272 7.87 9.71 14.00
N ILE A 273 8.45 10.04 12.84
CA ILE A 273 7.69 10.29 11.59
C ILE A 273 6.91 9.04 11.18
N ASN A 274 7.52 7.87 11.25
CA ASN A 274 6.86 6.60 10.91
C ASN A 274 5.74 6.26 11.91
N ASP A 275 5.94 6.51 13.21
CA ASP A 275 4.90 6.31 14.22
C ASP A 275 3.70 7.21 13.97
N LEU A 276 3.94 8.52 13.74
CA LEU A 276 2.90 9.50 13.42
C LEU A 276 2.17 9.13 12.12
N GLY A 277 2.92 8.75 11.09
CA GLY A 277 2.36 8.27 9.83
C GLY A 277 1.48 7.04 10.01
N GLY A 278 1.90 6.08 10.85
CA GLY A 278 1.13 4.87 11.17
C GLY A 278 -0.16 5.17 11.94
N ILE A 279 -0.13 6.13 12.87
CA ILE A 279 -1.35 6.61 13.56
C ILE A 279 -2.29 7.27 12.56
N CYS A 280 -1.77 8.20 11.74
CA CYS A 280 -2.56 8.88 10.71
C CYS A 280 -3.14 7.89 9.69
N LEU A 281 -2.39 6.88 9.25
CA LEU A 281 -2.91 5.80 8.40
C LEU A 281 -4.07 5.06 9.05
N SER A 282 -3.94 4.72 10.32
CA SER A 282 -4.98 3.97 11.04
C SER A 282 -6.28 4.77 11.18
N LEU A 283 -6.18 6.07 11.48
CA LEU A 283 -7.32 6.97 11.57
C LEU A 283 -7.94 7.23 10.19
N PHE A 284 -7.12 7.54 9.20
CA PHE A 284 -7.54 7.71 7.81
C PHE A 284 -8.31 6.48 7.29
N LEU A 285 -7.73 5.28 7.44
CA LEU A 285 -8.41 4.05 7.05
C LEU A 285 -9.66 3.79 7.88
N GLY A 286 -9.65 4.08 9.18
CA GLY A 286 -10.82 3.95 10.04
C GLY A 286 -12.01 4.77 9.52
N ILE A 287 -11.78 6.05 9.22
CA ILE A 287 -12.83 6.93 8.66
C ILE A 287 -13.23 6.46 7.26
N ALA A 288 -12.26 6.18 6.37
CA ALA A 288 -12.55 5.70 5.03
C ALA A 288 -13.38 4.40 5.00
N MET A 289 -13.19 3.50 5.99
CA MET A 289 -13.92 2.24 6.05
C MET A 289 -15.35 2.40 6.59
N ILE A 290 -15.60 3.29 7.54
CA ILE A 290 -16.97 3.52 8.04
C ILE A 290 -17.85 4.26 7.03
N THR A 291 -17.25 4.98 6.09
CA THR A 291 -17.96 5.72 5.02
C THR A 291 -18.27 4.86 3.79
N LEU A 292 -17.85 3.58 3.75
CA LEU A 292 -18.08 2.70 2.61
C LEU A 292 -19.56 2.45 2.33
N LYS A 293 -19.95 2.61 1.07
CA LYS A 293 -21.30 2.40 0.56
C LYS A 293 -21.39 1.05 -0.16
N LEU A 294 -21.48 -0.05 0.60
CA LEU A 294 -21.44 -1.42 0.04
C LEU A 294 -22.54 -1.72 -0.99
N TRP A 295 -23.65 -1.00 -0.97
CA TRP A 295 -24.72 -1.16 -1.98
C TRP A 295 -24.28 -0.76 -3.39
N GLN A 296 -23.19 0.02 -3.54
CA GLN A 296 -22.64 0.39 -4.84
C GLN A 296 -21.83 -0.74 -5.51
N LEU A 297 -21.48 -1.80 -4.76
CA LEU A 297 -20.74 -2.94 -5.33
C LEU A 297 -21.60 -3.92 -6.11
N ALA A 298 -22.91 -3.91 -5.94
CA ALA A 298 -23.79 -4.96 -6.48
C ALA A 298 -23.70 -5.09 -8.00
N ASP A 299 -23.68 -3.95 -8.71
CA ASP A 299 -23.64 -3.91 -10.18
C ASP A 299 -22.26 -4.23 -10.77
N LEU A 300 -21.21 -4.11 -9.97
CA LEU A 300 -19.81 -4.34 -10.39
C LEU A 300 -19.26 -5.70 -9.95
N ALA A 301 -20.03 -6.54 -9.27
CA ALA A 301 -19.53 -7.78 -8.66
C ALA A 301 -18.91 -8.74 -9.69
N LEU A 302 -19.57 -9.01 -10.81
CA LEU A 302 -19.07 -9.92 -11.85
C LEU A 302 -17.86 -9.32 -12.61
N PRO A 303 -17.91 -8.06 -13.10
CA PRO A 303 -16.75 -7.39 -13.66
C PRO A 303 -15.54 -7.39 -12.72
N LEU A 304 -15.75 -7.12 -11.44
CA LEU A 304 -14.69 -7.09 -10.43
C LEU A 304 -13.95 -8.43 -10.33
N ILE A 305 -14.67 -9.55 -10.34
CA ILE A 305 -14.07 -10.89 -10.31
C ILE A 305 -13.15 -11.10 -11.52
N ILE A 306 -13.59 -10.70 -12.71
CA ILE A 306 -12.80 -10.85 -13.95
C ILE A 306 -11.52 -10.01 -13.87
N LEU A 307 -11.63 -8.74 -13.46
CA LEU A 307 -10.51 -7.82 -13.34
C LEU A 307 -9.49 -8.33 -12.31
N LEU A 308 -9.97 -8.78 -11.14
CA LEU A 308 -9.11 -9.31 -10.08
C LEU A 308 -8.45 -10.64 -10.47
N ALA A 309 -9.16 -11.52 -11.17
CA ALA A 309 -8.55 -12.73 -11.72
C ALA A 309 -7.43 -12.39 -12.72
N GLY A 310 -7.63 -11.37 -13.55
CA GLY A 310 -6.60 -10.85 -14.46
C GLY A 310 -5.36 -10.38 -13.70
N GLN A 311 -5.52 -9.67 -12.60
CA GLN A 311 -4.40 -9.23 -11.75
C GLN A 311 -3.63 -10.41 -11.13
N VAL A 312 -4.34 -11.45 -10.68
CA VAL A 312 -3.70 -12.69 -10.17
C VAL A 312 -2.87 -13.37 -11.25
N VAL A 313 -3.41 -13.49 -12.47
CA VAL A 313 -2.68 -14.08 -13.61
C VAL A 313 -1.47 -13.24 -13.97
N LEU A 314 -1.62 -11.92 -14.08
CA LEU A 314 -0.51 -11.00 -14.33
C LEU A 314 0.58 -11.18 -13.28
N MET A 315 0.21 -11.17 -12.01
CA MET A 315 1.14 -11.29 -10.90
C MET A 315 1.89 -12.62 -10.91
N PHE A 316 1.17 -13.72 -11.23
CA PHE A 316 1.80 -15.03 -11.41
C PHE A 316 2.83 -15.02 -12.55
N LEU A 317 2.45 -14.53 -13.72
CA LEU A 317 3.34 -14.46 -14.88
C LEU A 317 4.54 -13.55 -14.60
N PHE A 318 4.32 -12.41 -13.97
CA PHE A 318 5.37 -11.46 -13.65
C PHE A 318 6.38 -12.03 -12.63
N SER A 319 5.91 -12.55 -11.52
CA SER A 319 6.79 -13.10 -10.48
C SER A 319 7.54 -14.34 -10.97
N TYR A 320 6.82 -15.25 -11.64
CA TYR A 320 7.38 -16.53 -12.06
C TYR A 320 8.36 -16.40 -13.23
N PHE A 321 8.05 -15.57 -14.23
CA PHE A 321 8.84 -15.48 -15.45
C PHE A 321 9.72 -14.24 -15.50
N VAL A 322 9.31 -13.11 -14.94
CA VAL A 322 10.08 -11.86 -15.04
C VAL A 322 11.02 -11.73 -13.84
N VAL A 323 10.47 -11.66 -12.62
CA VAL A 323 11.28 -11.45 -11.41
C VAL A 323 12.29 -12.58 -11.24
N PHE A 324 11.87 -13.83 -11.28
CA PHE A 324 12.76 -14.98 -11.12
C PHE A 324 13.91 -14.98 -12.13
N ASN A 325 13.62 -14.72 -13.42
CA ASN A 325 14.64 -14.79 -14.47
C ASN A 325 15.62 -13.60 -14.41
N ILE A 326 15.15 -12.39 -14.11
CA ILE A 326 15.99 -11.19 -14.10
C ILE A 326 16.82 -11.10 -12.81
N MET A 327 16.29 -11.60 -11.68
CA MET A 327 17.01 -11.55 -10.41
C MET A 327 18.08 -12.62 -10.21
N GLY A 328 18.27 -13.52 -11.19
CA GLY A 328 19.44 -14.42 -11.22
C GLY A 328 19.14 -15.91 -11.34
N ARG A 329 17.88 -16.36 -11.33
CA ARG A 329 17.44 -17.78 -11.42
C ARG A 329 18.03 -18.68 -10.32
N ASP A 330 18.38 -18.10 -9.19
CA ASP A 330 18.92 -18.77 -8.02
C ASP A 330 17.88 -18.89 -6.90
N TYR A 331 18.29 -19.40 -5.76
CA TYR A 331 17.43 -19.52 -4.59
C TYR A 331 16.90 -18.17 -4.14
N ASP A 332 17.76 -17.14 -4.07
CA ASP A 332 17.37 -15.79 -3.68
C ASP A 332 16.32 -15.20 -4.62
N ALA A 333 16.47 -15.43 -5.93
CA ALA A 333 15.49 -15.00 -6.92
C ALA A 333 14.12 -15.66 -6.73
N ALA A 334 14.08 -16.93 -6.29
CA ALA A 334 12.81 -17.60 -5.97
C ALA A 334 12.15 -17.03 -4.70
N VAL A 335 12.93 -16.67 -3.68
CA VAL A 335 12.45 -16.00 -2.47
C VAL A 335 11.96 -14.58 -2.80
N LEU A 336 12.71 -13.82 -3.62
CA LEU A 336 12.29 -12.51 -4.13
C LEU A 336 10.98 -12.58 -4.92
N ALA A 337 10.80 -13.59 -5.79
CA ALA A 337 9.57 -13.81 -6.53
C ALA A 337 8.36 -14.06 -5.60
N ALA A 338 8.57 -14.82 -4.51
CA ALA A 338 7.54 -15.02 -3.48
C ALA A 338 7.20 -13.75 -2.71
N GLY A 339 8.23 -12.96 -2.34
CA GLY A 339 8.06 -11.66 -1.71
C GLY A 339 7.31 -10.68 -2.60
N THR A 340 7.61 -10.67 -3.92
CA THR A 340 6.94 -9.82 -4.89
C THR A 340 5.43 -10.07 -4.94
N PHE A 341 4.98 -11.31 -4.81
CA PHE A 341 3.56 -11.62 -4.69
C PHE A 341 2.90 -10.95 -3.48
N GLY A 342 3.60 -10.92 -2.35
CA GLY A 342 3.07 -10.37 -1.11
C GLY A 342 2.80 -8.87 -1.19
N PHE A 343 3.80 -8.07 -1.60
CA PHE A 343 3.61 -6.62 -1.70
C PHE A 343 2.95 -6.18 -3.01
N GLY A 344 3.12 -6.94 -4.09
CA GLY A 344 2.56 -6.61 -5.39
C GLY A 344 1.05 -6.84 -5.51
N MET A 345 0.46 -7.57 -4.56
CA MET A 345 -1.00 -7.75 -4.42
C MET A 345 -1.52 -7.44 -3.01
N GLY A 346 -0.72 -6.86 -2.14
CA GLY A 346 -1.17 -6.70 -0.77
C GLY A 346 -0.40 -5.66 0.01
N ALA A 347 0.63 -6.10 0.72
CA ALA A 347 1.42 -5.23 1.57
C ALA A 347 2.79 -5.86 1.90
N THR A 348 3.75 -5.04 2.33
CA THR A 348 5.08 -5.51 2.75
C THR A 348 5.05 -6.61 3.82
N PRO A 349 4.18 -6.59 4.85
CA PRO A 349 4.06 -7.71 5.80
C PRO A 349 3.71 -9.04 5.14
N ASN A 350 2.89 -9.04 4.10
CA ASN A 350 2.55 -10.26 3.35
C ASN A 350 3.75 -10.79 2.55
N ALA A 351 4.56 -9.87 2.01
CA ALA A 351 5.82 -10.24 1.36
C ALA A 351 6.77 -10.93 2.35
N MET A 352 6.92 -10.36 3.54
CA MET A 352 7.74 -10.94 4.62
C MET A 352 7.25 -12.32 5.03
N ALA A 353 5.94 -12.50 5.21
CA ALA A 353 5.34 -13.79 5.56
C ALA A 353 5.57 -14.86 4.47
N ASN A 354 5.44 -14.47 3.19
CA ASN A 354 5.70 -15.37 2.06
C ASN A 354 7.18 -15.80 1.99
N MET A 355 8.11 -14.87 2.20
CA MET A 355 9.54 -15.16 2.24
C MET A 355 9.90 -16.04 3.43
N GLN A 356 9.36 -15.72 4.61
CA GLN A 356 9.58 -16.48 5.83
C GLN A 356 9.14 -17.94 5.68
N ALA A 357 7.95 -18.19 5.12
CA ALA A 357 7.44 -19.54 4.88
C ALA A 357 8.35 -20.40 3.99
N ILE A 358 9.09 -19.78 3.07
CA ILE A 358 10.09 -20.45 2.24
C ILE A 358 11.40 -20.63 3.00
N CYS A 359 11.88 -19.58 3.66
CA CYS A 359 13.15 -19.60 4.38
C CYS A 359 13.15 -20.57 5.57
N GLU A 360 12.05 -20.68 6.30
CA GLU A 360 11.87 -21.68 7.38
C GLU A 360 11.94 -23.12 6.85
N LYS A 361 11.49 -23.34 5.62
CA LYS A 361 11.48 -24.67 5.01
C LYS A 361 12.80 -25.08 4.40
N TYR A 362 13.59 -24.15 3.89
CA TYR A 362 14.81 -24.41 3.12
C TYR A 362 16.05 -23.77 3.73
N ALA A 363 16.24 -22.47 3.57
CA ALA A 363 17.35 -21.70 4.13
C ALA A 363 17.05 -20.20 4.15
N PRO A 364 17.71 -19.40 5.00
CA PRO A 364 17.59 -17.94 4.97
C PRO A 364 18.06 -17.35 3.63
N SER A 365 17.46 -16.23 3.19
CA SER A 365 17.89 -15.44 2.03
C SER A 365 18.15 -14.01 2.46
N VAL A 366 19.38 -13.71 2.85
CA VAL A 366 19.81 -12.36 3.29
C VAL A 366 19.47 -11.32 2.23
N LYS A 367 19.78 -11.63 0.97
CA LYS A 367 19.51 -10.74 -0.16
C LYS A 367 18.02 -10.37 -0.30
N ALA A 368 17.10 -11.34 -0.17
CA ALA A 368 15.66 -11.06 -0.28
C ALA A 368 15.16 -10.24 0.90
N TYR A 369 15.61 -10.54 2.11
CA TYR A 369 15.23 -9.81 3.32
C TYR A 369 15.77 -8.38 3.37
N LEU A 370 16.85 -8.07 2.66
CA LEU A 370 17.34 -6.70 2.48
C LEU A 370 16.57 -5.95 1.39
N ILE A 371 16.35 -6.58 0.22
CA ILE A 371 15.81 -5.90 -0.96
C ILE A 371 14.30 -5.63 -0.83
N VAL A 372 13.51 -6.63 -0.43
CA VAL A 372 12.04 -6.52 -0.46
C VAL A 372 11.51 -5.46 0.50
N PRO A 373 11.95 -5.38 1.78
CA PRO A 373 11.49 -4.32 2.67
C PRO A 373 11.89 -2.93 2.18
N ILE A 374 13.15 -2.76 1.73
CA ILE A 374 13.64 -1.46 1.26
C ILE A 374 12.82 -0.98 0.06
N VAL A 375 12.59 -1.82 -0.93
CA VAL A 375 11.82 -1.42 -2.13
C VAL A 375 10.34 -1.31 -1.81
N GLY A 376 9.78 -2.29 -1.10
CA GLY A 376 8.35 -2.35 -0.80
C GLY A 376 7.87 -1.25 0.15
N SER A 377 8.66 -0.90 1.17
CA SER A 377 8.25 0.12 2.15
C SER A 377 8.77 1.52 1.84
N LEU A 378 9.97 1.67 1.23
CA LEU A 378 10.56 2.99 1.04
C LEU A 378 10.23 3.62 -0.33
N PHE A 379 10.00 2.82 -1.36
CA PHE A 379 9.89 3.34 -2.72
C PHE A 379 8.58 2.97 -3.44
N ALA A 380 8.00 1.79 -3.15
CA ALA A 380 6.85 1.31 -3.91
C ALA A 380 5.65 2.25 -3.81
N ASP A 381 5.27 2.68 -2.62
CA ASP A 381 4.11 3.56 -2.41
C ASP A 381 4.33 4.95 -3.03
N PHE A 382 5.55 5.49 -2.93
CA PHE A 382 5.93 6.76 -3.53
C PHE A 382 5.80 6.71 -5.06
N LEU A 383 6.44 5.72 -5.68
CA LEU A 383 6.44 5.57 -7.14
C LEU A 383 5.05 5.18 -7.69
N ASN A 384 4.31 4.38 -6.91
CA ASN A 384 2.94 4.00 -7.25
C ASN A 384 2.03 5.22 -7.31
N SER A 385 2.08 6.09 -6.29
CA SER A 385 1.26 7.30 -6.24
C SER A 385 1.54 8.24 -7.41
N LEU A 386 2.82 8.44 -7.77
CA LEU A 386 3.19 9.23 -8.94
C LEU A 386 2.70 8.61 -10.26
N THR A 387 2.83 7.28 -10.38
CA THR A 387 2.40 6.55 -11.57
C THR A 387 0.88 6.59 -11.74
N ILE A 388 0.12 6.38 -10.66
CA ILE A 388 -1.34 6.47 -10.67
C ILE A 388 -1.79 7.86 -11.10
N THR A 389 -1.20 8.91 -10.50
CA THR A 389 -1.51 10.30 -10.86
C THR A 389 -1.27 10.56 -12.36
N PHE A 390 -0.15 10.05 -12.89
CA PHE A 390 0.12 10.14 -14.33
C PHE A 390 -0.96 9.43 -15.16
N PHE A 391 -1.33 8.20 -14.81
CA PHE A 391 -2.36 7.44 -15.54
C PHE A 391 -3.72 8.14 -15.54
N ILE A 392 -4.19 8.62 -14.37
CA ILE A 392 -5.48 9.31 -14.24
C ILE A 392 -5.53 10.55 -15.16
N ASN A 393 -4.41 11.25 -15.33
CA ASN A 393 -4.36 12.45 -16.16
C ASN A 393 -4.14 12.18 -17.66
N CYS A 394 -3.78 10.93 -18.04
CA CYS A 394 -3.54 10.56 -19.45
C CYS A 394 -4.71 9.81 -20.10
N ILE A 395 -5.70 9.38 -19.31
CA ILE A 395 -6.86 8.63 -19.76
C ILE A 395 -8.10 9.50 -19.77
#